data_ca3c33a5c31dfbc74bfa9c28ec5732ba
#
_entry.id   ca3c33a5c31dfbc74bfa9c28ec5732ba
#
_cell.length_a   1.000
_cell.length_b   1.000
_cell.length_c   1.000
_cell.angle_alpha   90.00
_cell.angle_beta   90.00
_cell.angle_gamma   90.00
#
_symmetry.space_group_name_H-M   'P 1'
#
loop_
_entity.id
_entity.type
_entity.pdbx_description
1 polymer ?
#
loop_
_entity_poly.entity_id
_entity_poly.type
_entity_poly.pdbx_seq_one_letter_code
_entity_poly.pdbx_strand_id
1 'polypeptide(L)'
;MPIPRKRVPSDKNLGKAAPGSRESRILRNKGGCTVKEYTGDKIRNVAIVGHGGAGTTSLTEALLYRSGAISRMCKVEDGQTTTDFEPEEIKRGVSVSATLAPVEWRDVKINFIDTPGFADFVAEVKGAFRAVDSVLIVVSATSGVQIGTEQCWKLAEEAGLPRLIFVNKMDRENADYDNILDNLRAKIGKRILPLELPLGKEEDFCGVIDVFNQKAYKGNGNGADEIEVPEDLKAWVQDAHDKMVEAAVEADDEVMERYLEGETIPDEEVMHCLVKGIRQGIIFPVLCGSAFKNIGLGRTLSAIVDYTFPAVLNEYHVTNLKTGQVERRDSNAPLAALVFKTTSDPFVGRMSFVRVFSGIIKADSTVYNASRDEMEKVGNINTLRGKNPLPMKQIVAGDIGVISRLQFTMTGDTLSAKEEPVQFAPIEYPLPMYSRAGG
;
A
#
# COMPACT_ATOMS: atom_id res chain seq x y z
N MET A 1 1.61 28.80 5.08
CA MET A 1 3.08 28.96 4.95
C MET A 1 3.59 27.79 4.13
N PRO A 2 4.39 27.99 3.09
CA PRO A 2 4.87 26.88 2.25
C PRO A 2 5.89 26.05 3.01
N ILE A 3 5.72 24.72 2.95
CA ILE A 3 6.60 23.71 3.56
C ILE A 3 7.95 23.72 2.82
N PRO A 4 9.10 23.76 3.49
CA PRO A 4 10.41 23.81 2.83
C PRO A 4 10.75 22.48 2.12
N ARG A 5 11.24 22.60 0.89
CA ARG A 5 11.71 21.49 0.04
C ARG A 5 12.86 20.72 0.73
N LYS A 6 12.71 19.40 0.83
CA LYS A 6 13.65 18.47 1.47
C LYS A 6 14.90 18.25 0.61
N ARG A 7 16.10 18.34 1.21
CA ARG A 7 17.34 17.77 0.65
C ARG A 7 17.43 16.30 1.02
N VAL A 8 17.64 15.45 0.04
CA VAL A 8 17.83 13.99 0.22
C VAL A 8 19.30 13.71 0.52
N PRO A 9 19.65 12.86 1.51
CA PRO A 9 21.01 12.37 1.68
C PRO A 9 21.44 11.48 0.54
N SER A 10 22.70 11.59 0.09
CA SER A 10 23.29 10.75 -0.95
C SER A 10 23.60 9.36 -0.40
N ASP A 11 22.80 8.35 -0.76
CA ASP A 11 23.02 6.96 -0.39
C ASP A 11 23.95 6.25 -1.37
N LYS A 12 25.16 5.92 -0.90
CA LYS A 12 26.16 5.09 -1.63
C LYS A 12 26.02 3.59 -1.43
N ASN A 13 24.90 3.08 -0.91
CA ASN A 13 24.73 1.65 -0.62
C ASN A 13 23.37 1.09 -1.08
N LEU A 14 23.13 1.07 -2.38
CA LEU A 14 22.10 0.21 -2.96
C LEU A 14 22.80 -0.96 -3.63
N GLY A 15 22.74 -2.13 -2.95
CA GLY A 15 23.35 -3.37 -3.37
C GLY A 15 22.79 -3.87 -4.71
N LYS A 16 23.71 -4.29 -5.57
CA LYS A 16 23.46 -4.89 -6.88
C LYS A 16 22.49 -6.07 -6.79
N ALA A 17 21.31 -5.94 -7.37
CA ALA A 17 20.44 -7.06 -7.70
C ALA A 17 20.28 -7.09 -9.22
N ALA A 18 20.92 -8.08 -9.85
CA ALA A 18 20.80 -8.32 -11.29
C ALA A 18 19.37 -8.81 -11.66
N PRO A 19 18.79 -8.40 -12.77
CA PRO A 19 17.53 -8.94 -13.26
C PRO A 19 17.79 -10.31 -13.94
N GLY A 20 17.34 -11.37 -13.31
CA GLY A 20 17.50 -12.73 -13.83
C GLY A 20 16.40 -13.66 -13.36
N SER A 21 15.43 -13.87 -14.22
CA SER A 21 14.51 -15.02 -14.35
C SER A 21 14.70 -16.16 -13.34
N ARG A 22 13.75 -16.28 -12.40
CA ARG A 22 13.22 -17.57 -11.88
C ARG A 22 12.02 -17.23 -11.01
N GLU A 23 10.81 -17.45 -11.55
CA GLU A 23 9.64 -17.62 -10.69
C GLU A 23 9.93 -18.74 -9.71
N SER A 24 10.13 -18.39 -8.45
CA SER A 24 10.37 -19.36 -7.40
C SER A 24 9.08 -20.19 -7.21
N ARG A 25 9.20 -21.50 -7.49
CA ARG A 25 8.21 -22.52 -7.14
C ARG A 25 7.67 -22.26 -5.73
N ILE A 26 6.38 -22.03 -5.65
CA ILE A 26 5.63 -21.93 -4.39
C ILE A 26 5.82 -23.26 -3.65
N LEU A 27 6.68 -23.28 -2.64
CA LEU A 27 6.75 -24.38 -1.68
C LEU A 27 5.49 -24.32 -0.81
N ARG A 28 4.53 -25.20 -1.10
CA ARG A 28 3.39 -25.46 -0.19
C ARG A 28 3.91 -26.02 1.12
N ASN A 29 4.10 -25.17 2.13
CA ASN A 29 4.34 -25.62 3.50
C ASN A 29 3.04 -26.21 4.07
N LYS A 30 3.01 -27.52 4.20
CA LYS A 30 2.04 -28.25 5.01
C LYS A 30 2.51 -28.18 6.48
N GLY A 31 1.95 -27.26 7.24
CA GLY A 31 2.17 -27.17 8.69
C GLY A 31 2.08 -25.74 9.18
N GLY A 32 1.25 -25.47 10.15
CA GLY A 32 0.94 -24.26 10.90
C GLY A 32 1.49 -22.93 10.36
N CYS A 33 0.59 -22.07 9.89
CA CYS A 33 0.93 -20.76 9.29
C CYS A 33 1.55 -19.84 10.36
N THR A 34 2.88 -19.89 10.53
CA THR A 34 3.64 -18.80 11.17
C THR A 34 4.11 -17.86 10.09
N VAL A 35 3.89 -16.56 10.25
CA VAL A 35 4.44 -15.55 9.35
C VAL A 35 5.97 -15.58 9.44
N LYS A 36 6.64 -15.56 8.30
CA LYS A 36 8.10 -15.41 8.23
C LYS A 36 8.49 -14.08 8.89
N GLU A 37 9.60 -14.06 9.62
CA GLU A 37 10.14 -12.82 10.20
C GLU A 37 10.84 -12.03 9.09
N TYR A 38 10.53 -10.74 9.00
CA TYR A 38 11.09 -9.82 8.03
C TYR A 38 11.81 -8.67 8.75
N THR A 39 12.88 -8.20 8.16
CA THR A 39 13.53 -6.94 8.55
C THR A 39 12.79 -5.77 7.91
N GLY A 40 12.85 -4.59 8.49
CA GLY A 40 12.06 -3.44 8.04
C GLY A 40 12.33 -2.99 6.60
N ASP A 41 13.53 -3.26 6.05
CA ASP A 41 13.88 -3.02 4.65
C ASP A 41 13.06 -3.90 3.66
N LYS A 42 12.55 -5.04 4.15
CA LYS A 42 11.70 -5.98 3.39
C LYS A 42 10.21 -5.85 3.72
N ILE A 43 9.79 -4.74 4.25
CA ILE A 43 8.38 -4.48 4.59
C ILE A 43 7.86 -3.31 3.76
N ARG A 44 6.64 -3.47 3.24
CA ARG A 44 5.86 -2.44 2.57
C ARG A 44 4.50 -2.33 3.24
N ASN A 45 4.03 -1.12 3.48
CA ASN A 45 2.70 -0.87 4.02
C ASN A 45 1.91 -0.03 3.02
N VAL A 46 0.82 -0.59 2.54
CA VAL A 46 0.04 -0.02 1.43
C VAL A 46 -1.43 0.00 1.79
N ALA A 47 -2.06 1.18 1.78
CA ALA A 47 -3.50 1.28 1.85
C ALA A 47 -4.11 1.10 0.46
N ILE A 48 -5.13 0.26 0.35
CA ILE A 48 -5.95 0.12 -0.85
C ILE A 48 -7.20 0.95 -0.66
N VAL A 49 -7.37 1.97 -1.50
CA VAL A 49 -8.46 2.93 -1.41
C VAL A 49 -9.13 3.13 -2.77
N GLY A 50 -10.36 3.64 -2.78
CA GLY A 50 -11.06 3.96 -4.02
C GLY A 50 -12.49 4.40 -3.75
N HIS A 51 -13.20 4.78 -4.81
CA HIS A 51 -14.64 5.03 -4.72
C HIS A 51 -15.40 3.73 -4.45
N GLY A 52 -16.50 3.80 -3.72
CA GLY A 52 -17.39 2.66 -3.48
C GLY A 52 -17.78 1.97 -4.79
N GLY A 53 -17.51 0.66 -4.90
CA GLY A 53 -17.74 -0.10 -6.13
C GLY A 53 -16.57 -0.11 -7.14
N ALA A 54 -15.45 0.58 -6.92
CA ALA A 54 -14.26 0.46 -7.77
C ALA A 54 -13.62 -0.95 -7.70
N GLY A 55 -13.88 -1.70 -6.60
CA GLY A 55 -13.46 -3.08 -6.42
C GLY A 55 -12.19 -3.21 -5.57
N THR A 56 -12.04 -2.39 -4.54
CA THR A 56 -10.94 -2.45 -3.55
C THR A 56 -10.86 -3.81 -2.87
N THR A 57 -11.97 -4.29 -2.30
CA THR A 57 -12.08 -5.61 -1.66
C THR A 57 -11.81 -6.76 -2.66
N SER A 58 -12.38 -6.67 -3.87
CA SER A 58 -12.11 -7.68 -4.91
C SER A 58 -10.64 -7.71 -5.32
N LEU A 59 -9.98 -6.54 -5.38
CA LEU A 59 -8.56 -6.45 -5.66
C LEU A 59 -7.73 -7.04 -4.52
N THR A 60 -8.05 -6.69 -3.27
CA THR A 60 -7.37 -7.23 -2.09
C THR A 60 -7.47 -8.75 -2.05
N GLU A 61 -8.67 -9.31 -2.25
CA GLU A 61 -8.89 -10.76 -2.30
C GLU A 61 -8.08 -11.43 -3.42
N ALA A 62 -8.03 -10.80 -4.60
CA ALA A 62 -7.27 -11.32 -5.73
C ALA A 62 -5.74 -11.23 -5.51
N LEU A 63 -5.23 -10.18 -4.86
CA LEU A 63 -3.82 -10.07 -4.45
C LEU A 63 -3.44 -11.12 -3.41
N LEU A 64 -4.32 -11.38 -2.43
CA LEU A 64 -4.17 -12.47 -1.45
C LEU A 64 -4.13 -13.84 -2.15
N TYR A 65 -5.00 -14.08 -3.09
CA TYR A 65 -5.03 -15.32 -3.86
C TYR A 65 -3.77 -15.47 -4.73
N ARG A 66 -3.40 -14.42 -5.46
CA ARG A 66 -2.24 -14.41 -6.37
C ARG A 66 -0.92 -14.63 -5.62
N SER A 67 -0.77 -14.08 -4.42
CA SER A 67 0.40 -14.30 -3.57
C SER A 67 0.42 -15.69 -2.91
N GLY A 68 -0.65 -16.47 -3.00
CA GLY A 68 -0.81 -17.75 -2.32
C GLY A 68 -1.13 -17.63 -0.83
N ALA A 69 -1.45 -16.41 -0.36
CA ALA A 69 -1.84 -16.16 1.03
C ALA A 69 -3.18 -16.82 1.38
N ILE A 70 -4.08 -16.94 0.41
CA ILE A 70 -5.32 -17.72 0.49
C ILE A 70 -5.35 -18.76 -0.64
N SER A 71 -6.05 -19.87 -0.42
CA SER A 71 -6.13 -20.97 -1.38
C SER A 71 -7.30 -20.87 -2.36
N ARG A 72 -8.26 -20.00 -2.08
CA ARG A 72 -9.47 -19.78 -2.88
C ARG A 72 -9.81 -18.30 -2.88
N MET A 73 -10.08 -17.75 -4.05
CA MET A 73 -10.60 -16.39 -4.22
C MET A 73 -12.12 -16.43 -4.12
N CYS A 74 -12.69 -15.57 -3.29
CA CYS A 74 -14.14 -15.43 -3.10
C CYS A 74 -14.62 -14.11 -3.71
N LYS A 75 -15.91 -14.06 -4.07
CA LYS A 75 -16.53 -12.83 -4.55
C LYS A 75 -17.18 -12.08 -3.39
N VAL A 76 -17.27 -10.75 -3.51
CA VAL A 76 -17.93 -9.91 -2.50
C VAL A 76 -19.40 -10.31 -2.34
N GLU A 77 -20.06 -10.62 -3.45
CA GLU A 77 -21.47 -11.05 -3.48
C GLU A 77 -21.72 -12.37 -2.72
N ASP A 78 -20.69 -13.21 -2.61
CA ASP A 78 -20.79 -14.47 -1.84
C ASP A 78 -20.68 -14.24 -0.31
N GLY A 79 -20.29 -13.03 0.14
CA GLY A 79 -20.11 -12.70 1.56
C GLY A 79 -19.01 -13.50 2.26
N GLN A 80 -17.99 -13.95 1.51
CA GLN A 80 -16.93 -14.83 2.00
C GLN A 80 -15.51 -14.30 1.72
N THR A 81 -15.40 -13.01 1.35
CA THR A 81 -14.09 -12.39 1.15
C THR A 81 -13.30 -12.29 2.46
N THR A 82 -11.99 -12.23 2.35
CA THR A 82 -11.11 -12.21 3.51
C THR A 82 -11.25 -10.93 4.32
N THR A 83 -11.49 -9.78 3.67
CA THR A 83 -11.49 -8.47 4.32
C THR A 83 -12.87 -7.99 4.73
N ASP A 84 -13.95 -8.37 4.04
CA ASP A 84 -15.34 -8.08 4.43
C ASP A 84 -15.95 -9.29 5.17
N PHE A 85 -15.70 -9.39 6.45
CA PHE A 85 -16.13 -10.53 7.28
C PHE A 85 -17.12 -10.16 8.38
N GLU A 86 -17.32 -8.88 8.63
CA GLU A 86 -18.31 -8.42 9.61
C GLU A 86 -19.74 -8.65 9.09
N PRO A 87 -20.69 -9.05 9.94
CA PRO A 87 -22.07 -9.33 9.52
C PRO A 87 -22.73 -8.15 8.78
N GLU A 88 -22.38 -6.93 9.15
CA GLU A 88 -22.93 -5.72 8.51
C GLU A 88 -22.32 -5.52 7.10
N GLU A 89 -21.03 -5.81 6.91
CA GLU A 89 -20.35 -5.78 5.61
C GLU A 89 -20.96 -6.81 4.65
N ILE A 90 -21.13 -8.03 5.14
CA ILE A 90 -21.76 -9.13 4.37
C ILE A 90 -23.19 -8.76 3.97
N LYS A 91 -23.97 -8.23 4.91
CA LYS A 91 -25.37 -7.84 4.66
C LYS A 91 -25.51 -6.70 3.68
N ARG A 92 -24.61 -5.73 3.73
CA ARG A 92 -24.64 -4.54 2.84
C ARG A 92 -23.90 -4.78 1.52
N GLY A 93 -23.01 -5.77 1.43
CA GLY A 93 -22.11 -5.98 0.31
C GLY A 93 -21.09 -4.84 0.13
N VAL A 94 -20.72 -4.17 1.23
CA VAL A 94 -19.75 -3.06 1.25
C VAL A 94 -18.92 -3.07 2.52
N SER A 95 -17.65 -2.70 2.40
CA SER A 95 -16.73 -2.56 3.52
C SER A 95 -17.13 -1.40 4.43
N VAL A 96 -17.08 -1.59 5.73
CA VAL A 96 -17.37 -0.58 6.77
C VAL A 96 -16.14 -0.25 7.58
N SER A 97 -15.16 -1.16 7.64
CA SER A 97 -13.98 -1.10 8.50
C SER A 97 -12.70 -1.36 7.71
N ALA A 98 -11.63 -0.65 8.04
CA ALA A 98 -10.33 -0.93 7.45
C ALA A 98 -9.78 -2.27 7.96
N THR A 99 -9.35 -3.15 7.04
CA THR A 99 -8.94 -4.52 7.36
C THR A 99 -7.54 -4.82 6.86
N LEU A 100 -6.73 -5.45 7.74
CA LEU A 100 -5.35 -5.82 7.43
C LEU A 100 -5.31 -7.13 6.62
N ALA A 101 -4.53 -7.14 5.55
CA ALA A 101 -4.39 -8.26 4.61
C ALA A 101 -2.92 -8.46 4.19
N PRO A 102 -2.06 -9.04 5.06
CA PRO A 102 -0.65 -9.23 4.77
C PRO A 102 -0.43 -10.33 3.73
N VAL A 103 0.51 -10.09 2.82
CA VAL A 103 0.98 -11.03 1.83
C VAL A 103 2.51 -11.09 1.81
N GLU A 104 3.04 -12.16 1.24
CA GLU A 104 4.47 -12.33 0.96
C GLU A 104 4.68 -12.40 -0.55
N TRP A 105 5.58 -11.57 -1.08
CA TRP A 105 5.91 -11.54 -2.51
C TRP A 105 7.38 -11.22 -2.72
N ARG A 106 8.10 -12.05 -3.49
CA ARG A 106 9.54 -11.85 -3.81
C ARG A 106 10.40 -11.57 -2.57
N ASP A 107 10.18 -12.33 -1.47
CA ASP A 107 10.86 -12.18 -0.18
C ASP A 107 10.62 -10.81 0.51
N VAL A 108 9.51 -10.15 0.19
CA VAL A 108 9.03 -8.92 0.81
C VAL A 108 7.66 -9.18 1.44
N LYS A 109 7.45 -8.69 2.63
CA LYS A 109 6.15 -8.65 3.30
C LYS A 109 5.42 -7.37 2.92
N ILE A 110 4.23 -7.50 2.37
CA ILE A 110 3.37 -6.35 2.05
C ILE A 110 2.16 -6.40 2.99
N ASN A 111 2.04 -5.41 3.85
CA ASN A 111 0.86 -5.21 4.68
C ASN A 111 -0.13 -4.35 3.92
N PHE A 112 -1.12 -4.97 3.28
CA PHE A 112 -2.25 -4.23 2.74
C PHE A 112 -3.22 -3.86 3.85
N ILE A 113 -3.76 -2.65 3.78
CA ILE A 113 -4.92 -2.22 4.55
C ILE A 113 -6.03 -1.90 3.54
N ASP A 114 -6.99 -2.81 3.42
CA ASP A 114 -8.20 -2.60 2.62
C ASP A 114 -9.11 -1.63 3.36
N THR A 115 -9.56 -0.57 2.68
CA THR A 115 -10.33 0.50 3.31
C THR A 115 -11.72 0.64 2.68
N PRO A 116 -12.72 1.07 3.46
CA PRO A 116 -14.04 1.36 2.92
C PRO A 116 -14.00 2.48 1.86
N GLY A 117 -14.75 2.30 0.77
CA GLY A 117 -14.84 3.28 -0.32
C GLY A 117 -15.97 4.31 -0.20
N PHE A 118 -16.80 4.24 0.84
CA PHE A 118 -17.89 5.20 1.08
C PHE A 118 -17.45 6.32 2.02
N ALA A 119 -17.85 7.54 1.70
CA ALA A 119 -17.48 8.74 2.45
C ALA A 119 -17.84 8.70 3.94
N ASP A 120 -18.90 7.97 4.31
CA ASP A 120 -19.33 7.79 5.70
C ASP A 120 -18.26 7.15 6.59
N PHE A 121 -17.34 6.40 5.98
CA PHE A 121 -16.27 5.68 6.68
C PHE A 121 -14.88 6.31 6.48
N VAL A 122 -14.81 7.57 6.10
CA VAL A 122 -13.54 8.29 5.85
C VAL A 122 -12.58 8.28 7.07
N ALA A 123 -13.12 8.13 8.27
CA ALA A 123 -12.32 7.99 9.50
C ALA A 123 -11.41 6.76 9.45
N GLU A 124 -11.89 5.64 8.90
CA GLU A 124 -11.10 4.42 8.70
C GLU A 124 -9.94 4.63 7.71
N VAL A 125 -10.19 5.39 6.62
CA VAL A 125 -9.15 5.78 5.65
C VAL A 125 -8.07 6.63 6.32
N LYS A 126 -8.46 7.64 7.12
CA LYS A 126 -7.52 8.51 7.85
C LYS A 126 -6.68 7.73 8.86
N GLY A 127 -7.29 6.78 9.58
CA GLY A 127 -6.58 5.87 10.47
C GLY A 127 -5.55 5.02 9.72
N ALA A 128 -5.94 4.41 8.61
CA ALA A 128 -5.07 3.60 7.76
C ALA A 128 -3.88 4.42 7.21
N PHE A 129 -4.11 5.66 6.78
CA PHE A 129 -3.05 6.53 6.23
C PHE A 129 -1.97 6.90 7.26
N ARG A 130 -2.27 6.82 8.55
CA ARG A 130 -1.25 6.99 9.61
C ARG A 130 -0.34 5.76 9.79
N ALA A 131 -0.73 4.63 9.23
CA ALA A 131 -0.01 3.37 9.39
C ALA A 131 0.72 2.89 8.12
N VAL A 132 0.47 3.52 6.97
CA VAL A 132 1.04 3.10 5.68
C VAL A 132 2.09 4.05 5.15
N ASP A 133 2.86 3.57 4.17
CA ASP A 133 3.96 4.31 3.54
C ASP A 133 3.63 4.68 2.09
N SER A 134 2.56 4.11 1.52
CA SER A 134 2.06 4.40 0.17
C SER A 134 0.58 4.03 0.04
N VAL A 135 -0.05 4.52 -1.02
CA VAL A 135 -1.48 4.30 -1.29
C VAL A 135 -1.65 3.74 -2.70
N LEU A 136 -2.45 2.69 -2.84
CA LEU A 136 -2.92 2.15 -4.11
C LEU A 136 -4.37 2.60 -4.33
N ILE A 137 -4.58 3.52 -5.25
CA ILE A 137 -5.89 4.09 -5.57
C ILE A 137 -6.53 3.27 -6.68
N VAL A 138 -7.64 2.63 -6.39
CA VAL A 138 -8.38 1.77 -7.35
C VAL A 138 -9.40 2.61 -8.10
N VAL A 139 -9.31 2.56 -9.42
CA VAL A 139 -10.23 3.24 -10.35
C VAL A 139 -10.88 2.19 -11.24
N SER A 140 -12.19 2.28 -11.45
CA SER A 140 -12.88 1.37 -12.37
C SER A 140 -12.70 1.83 -13.81
N ALA A 141 -12.30 0.91 -14.71
CA ALA A 141 -12.16 1.18 -16.15
C ALA A 141 -13.48 1.60 -16.83
N THR A 142 -14.61 1.25 -16.23
CA THR A 142 -15.94 1.59 -16.77
C THR A 142 -16.52 2.89 -16.24
N SER A 143 -16.08 3.35 -15.07
CA SER A 143 -16.66 4.54 -14.38
C SER A 143 -15.71 5.70 -14.26
N GLY A 144 -14.43 5.47 -14.48
CA GLY A 144 -13.39 6.49 -14.40
C GLY A 144 -13.19 7.08 -12.99
N VAL A 145 -12.68 8.31 -12.98
CA VAL A 145 -12.44 9.06 -11.75
C VAL A 145 -13.76 9.57 -11.19
N GLN A 146 -14.10 9.14 -9.99
CA GLN A 146 -15.32 9.49 -9.26
C GLN A 146 -15.01 10.34 -8.03
N ILE A 147 -16.02 10.91 -7.38
CA ILE A 147 -15.87 11.79 -6.21
C ILE A 147 -15.04 11.12 -5.11
N GLY A 148 -15.29 9.83 -4.81
CA GLY A 148 -14.51 9.10 -3.82
C GLY A 148 -13.03 8.93 -4.22
N THR A 149 -12.74 8.81 -5.52
CA THR A 149 -11.35 8.78 -6.03
C THR A 149 -10.64 10.11 -5.74
N GLU A 150 -11.29 11.24 -6.06
CA GLU A 150 -10.76 12.58 -5.80
C GLU A 150 -10.56 12.84 -4.30
N GLN A 151 -11.48 12.37 -3.46
CA GLN A 151 -11.35 12.47 -2.00
C GLN A 151 -10.17 11.66 -1.47
N CYS A 152 -10.02 10.40 -1.90
CA CYS A 152 -8.89 9.56 -1.51
C CYS A 152 -7.56 10.17 -1.97
N TRP A 153 -7.53 10.71 -3.19
CA TRP A 153 -6.38 11.42 -3.73
C TRP A 153 -5.95 12.59 -2.86
N LYS A 154 -6.91 13.48 -2.54
CA LYS A 154 -6.66 14.65 -1.69
C LYS A 154 -6.17 14.27 -0.29
N LEU A 155 -6.80 13.28 0.34
CA LEU A 155 -6.38 12.80 1.66
C LEU A 155 -4.95 12.22 1.63
N ALA A 156 -4.59 11.46 0.59
CA ALA A 156 -3.25 10.92 0.42
C ALA A 156 -2.21 12.04 0.17
N GLU A 157 -2.60 13.08 -0.57
CA GLU A 157 -1.76 14.26 -0.80
C GLU A 157 -1.53 15.05 0.50
N GLU A 158 -2.57 15.31 1.27
CA GLU A 158 -2.49 15.97 2.58
C GLU A 158 -1.62 15.17 3.56
N ALA A 159 -1.67 13.84 3.49
CA ALA A 159 -0.82 12.94 4.28
C ALA A 159 0.62 12.81 3.74
N GLY A 160 0.92 13.38 2.55
CA GLY A 160 2.24 13.30 1.91
C GLY A 160 2.61 11.88 1.47
N LEU A 161 1.63 11.02 1.21
CA LEU A 161 1.85 9.64 0.84
C LEU A 161 2.06 9.49 -0.68
N PRO A 162 3.08 8.72 -1.12
CA PRO A 162 3.20 8.26 -2.50
C PRO A 162 1.96 7.52 -2.95
N ARG A 163 1.53 7.77 -4.20
CA ARG A 163 0.27 7.26 -4.75
C ARG A 163 0.54 6.46 -6.02
N LEU A 164 0.03 5.24 -6.05
CA LEU A 164 -0.07 4.40 -7.24
C LEU A 164 -1.54 4.29 -7.63
N ILE A 165 -1.83 4.13 -8.89
CA ILE A 165 -3.19 3.97 -9.41
C ILE A 165 -3.31 2.58 -10.01
N PHE A 166 -4.42 1.88 -9.72
CA PHE A 166 -4.76 0.61 -10.34
C PHE A 166 -6.09 0.74 -11.07
N VAL A 167 -6.06 0.65 -12.40
CA VAL A 167 -7.25 0.63 -13.25
C VAL A 167 -7.79 -0.79 -13.27
N ASN A 168 -8.85 -1.02 -12.50
CA ASN A 168 -9.52 -2.31 -12.32
C ASN A 168 -10.67 -2.49 -13.32
N LYS A 169 -11.13 -3.72 -13.48
CA LYS A 169 -12.27 -4.10 -14.34
C LYS A 169 -12.01 -3.89 -15.82
N MET A 170 -10.77 -4.07 -16.27
CA MET A 170 -10.39 -3.98 -17.68
C MET A 170 -11.08 -5.03 -18.57
N ASP A 171 -11.67 -6.06 -17.95
CA ASP A 171 -12.41 -7.14 -18.57
C ASP A 171 -13.90 -6.85 -18.83
N ARG A 172 -14.37 -5.65 -18.49
CA ARG A 172 -15.77 -5.28 -18.59
C ARG A 172 -16.06 -4.56 -19.91
N GLU A 173 -17.28 -4.71 -20.39
CA GLU A 173 -17.82 -3.91 -21.47
C GLU A 173 -17.71 -2.41 -21.18
N ASN A 174 -17.35 -1.64 -22.18
CA ASN A 174 -17.06 -0.20 -22.08
C ASN A 174 -15.82 0.16 -21.22
N ALA A 175 -14.90 -0.78 -20.99
CA ALA A 175 -13.60 -0.47 -20.41
C ALA A 175 -12.72 0.24 -21.45
N ASP A 176 -12.39 1.50 -21.18
CA ASP A 176 -11.57 2.35 -22.06
C ASP A 176 -10.36 2.92 -21.30
N TYR A 177 -9.20 2.29 -21.49
CA TYR A 177 -8.00 2.64 -20.78
C TYR A 177 -7.47 4.04 -21.10
N ASP A 178 -7.49 4.42 -22.39
CA ASP A 178 -6.99 5.70 -22.84
C ASP A 178 -7.85 6.84 -22.30
N ASN A 179 -9.18 6.68 -22.36
CA ASN A 179 -10.11 7.63 -21.75
C ASN A 179 -9.91 7.76 -20.23
N ILE A 180 -9.59 6.66 -19.53
CA ILE A 180 -9.29 6.70 -18.10
C ILE A 180 -7.99 7.49 -17.83
N LEU A 181 -6.94 7.28 -18.62
CA LEU A 181 -5.70 8.06 -18.50
C LEU A 181 -5.95 9.55 -18.70
N ASP A 182 -6.73 9.92 -19.70
CA ASP A 182 -7.08 11.31 -19.98
C ASP A 182 -7.94 11.92 -18.87
N ASN A 183 -8.89 11.19 -18.32
CA ASN A 183 -9.67 11.58 -17.14
C ASN A 183 -8.79 11.80 -15.91
N LEU A 184 -7.84 10.89 -15.65
CA LEU A 184 -6.87 11.02 -14.57
C LEU A 184 -6.01 12.26 -14.75
N ARG A 185 -5.50 12.50 -15.96
CA ARG A 185 -4.68 13.69 -16.28
C ARG A 185 -5.46 14.99 -16.12
N ALA A 186 -6.72 15.01 -16.58
CA ALA A 186 -7.57 16.20 -16.49
C ALA A 186 -7.96 16.56 -15.04
N LYS A 187 -8.23 15.56 -14.19
CA LYS A 187 -8.74 15.79 -12.83
C LYS A 187 -7.66 15.82 -11.76
N ILE A 188 -6.59 15.07 -11.94
CA ILE A 188 -5.56 14.86 -10.93
C ILE A 188 -4.26 15.59 -11.31
N GLY A 189 -3.87 15.58 -12.59
CA GLY A 189 -2.68 16.30 -13.06
C GLY A 189 -1.87 15.57 -14.12
N LYS A 190 -0.92 16.30 -14.70
CA LYS A 190 -0.22 15.88 -15.92
C LYS A 190 0.81 14.75 -15.74
N ARG A 191 1.21 14.43 -14.50
CA ARG A 191 2.27 13.42 -14.23
C ARG A 191 1.72 12.02 -13.93
N ILE A 192 0.58 11.70 -14.55
CA ILE A 192 0.01 10.36 -14.59
C ILE A 192 0.77 9.57 -15.65
N LEU A 193 1.46 8.52 -15.22
CA LEU A 193 2.39 7.76 -16.04
C LEU A 193 1.98 6.29 -16.11
N PRO A 194 1.56 5.77 -17.28
CA PRO A 194 1.28 4.35 -17.44
C PRO A 194 2.59 3.54 -17.32
N LEU A 195 2.67 2.66 -16.34
CA LEU A 195 3.72 1.65 -16.22
C LEU A 195 3.28 0.29 -16.74
N GLU A 196 2.00 0.10 -16.89
CA GLU A 196 1.40 -1.08 -17.52
C GLU A 196 0.38 -0.64 -18.55
N LEU A 197 0.38 -1.28 -19.72
CA LEU A 197 -0.60 -1.12 -20.77
C LEU A 197 -1.44 -2.39 -20.89
N PRO A 198 -2.74 -2.30 -21.25
CA PRO A 198 -3.57 -3.48 -21.39
C PRO A 198 -3.22 -4.28 -22.65
N LEU A 199 -3.21 -5.62 -22.51
CA LEU A 199 -3.16 -6.56 -23.63
C LEU A 199 -4.57 -7.06 -23.92
N GLY A 200 -5.16 -6.58 -25.02
CA GLY A 200 -6.56 -6.78 -25.36
C GLY A 200 -7.49 -5.75 -24.69
N LYS A 201 -8.77 -5.78 -25.06
CA LYS A 201 -9.80 -4.87 -24.57
C LYS A 201 -11.03 -5.64 -24.14
N GLU A 202 -11.73 -5.17 -23.12
CA GLU A 202 -13.01 -5.72 -22.66
C GLU A 202 -12.96 -7.25 -22.47
N GLU A 203 -13.80 -8.02 -23.16
CA GLU A 203 -13.82 -9.47 -23.05
C GLU A 203 -12.52 -10.13 -23.51
N ASP A 204 -11.82 -9.51 -24.48
CA ASP A 204 -10.52 -9.96 -25.00
C ASP A 204 -9.33 -9.53 -24.13
N PHE A 205 -9.57 -8.78 -23.06
CA PHE A 205 -8.53 -8.42 -22.10
C PHE A 205 -7.92 -9.69 -21.48
N CYS A 206 -6.67 -9.97 -21.84
CA CYS A 206 -6.00 -11.22 -21.48
C CYS A 206 -4.66 -11.05 -20.77
N GLY A 207 -4.17 -9.81 -20.62
CA GLY A 207 -2.86 -9.59 -20.02
C GLY A 207 -2.52 -8.12 -19.84
N VAL A 208 -1.28 -7.87 -19.46
CA VAL A 208 -0.71 -6.53 -19.34
C VAL A 208 0.69 -6.47 -19.97
N ILE A 209 1.09 -5.31 -20.43
CA ILE A 209 2.40 -5.04 -20.99
C ILE A 209 3.15 -4.14 -20.01
N ASP A 210 4.31 -4.57 -19.56
CA ASP A 210 5.25 -3.80 -18.75
C ASP A 210 5.96 -2.80 -19.66
N VAL A 211 5.73 -1.53 -19.43
CA VAL A 211 6.28 -0.44 -20.24
C VAL A 211 7.79 -0.32 -20.05
N PHE A 212 8.29 -0.48 -18.83
CA PHE A 212 9.72 -0.37 -18.53
C PHE A 212 10.54 -1.45 -19.22
N ASN A 213 10.13 -2.73 -19.08
CA ASN A 213 10.83 -3.86 -19.65
C ASN A 213 10.40 -4.18 -21.10
N GLN A 214 9.37 -3.51 -21.63
CA GLN A 214 8.78 -3.78 -22.95
C GLN A 214 8.43 -5.25 -23.16
N LYS A 215 7.79 -5.87 -22.17
CA LYS A 215 7.40 -7.28 -22.15
C LYS A 215 5.91 -7.43 -21.87
N ALA A 216 5.27 -8.38 -22.55
CA ALA A 216 3.85 -8.66 -22.33
C ALA A 216 3.70 -9.90 -21.42
N TYR A 217 2.69 -9.84 -20.54
CA TYR A 217 2.36 -10.89 -19.58
C TYR A 217 0.92 -11.32 -19.78
N LYS A 218 0.72 -12.45 -20.44
CA LYS A 218 -0.60 -13.01 -20.72
C LYS A 218 -1.06 -13.93 -19.59
N GLY A 219 -2.25 -13.69 -19.06
CA GLY A 219 -2.84 -14.49 -17.99
C GLY A 219 -3.12 -15.93 -18.44
N ASN A 220 -2.78 -16.91 -17.59
CA ASN A 220 -3.00 -18.35 -17.86
C ASN A 220 -3.86 -19.04 -16.79
N GLY A 221 -4.63 -18.26 -15.99
CA GLY A 221 -5.49 -18.75 -14.90
C GLY A 221 -4.77 -19.00 -13.59
N ASN A 222 -3.51 -19.44 -13.61
CA ASN A 222 -2.67 -19.66 -12.41
C ASN A 222 -1.58 -18.61 -12.24
N GLY A 223 -1.38 -17.75 -13.23
CA GLY A 223 -0.33 -16.75 -13.25
C GLY A 223 -0.36 -15.95 -14.54
N ALA A 224 0.81 -15.72 -15.10
CA ALA A 224 0.97 -15.10 -16.41
C ALA A 224 2.19 -15.68 -17.10
N ASP A 225 2.08 -15.91 -18.40
CA ASP A 225 3.19 -16.27 -19.27
C ASP A 225 3.81 -15.01 -19.86
N GLU A 226 5.13 -14.87 -19.75
CA GLU A 226 5.86 -13.81 -20.42
C GLU A 226 5.89 -14.11 -21.93
N ILE A 227 5.50 -13.15 -22.74
CA ILE A 227 5.50 -13.22 -24.20
C ILE A 227 6.11 -11.95 -24.79
N GLU A 228 6.55 -12.01 -26.03
CA GLU A 228 6.94 -10.80 -26.75
C GLU A 228 5.73 -9.89 -26.97
N VAL A 229 5.98 -8.57 -26.99
CA VAL A 229 4.96 -7.59 -27.32
C VAL A 229 4.47 -7.83 -28.75
N PRO A 230 3.13 -7.96 -28.98
CA PRO A 230 2.58 -8.08 -30.32
C PRO A 230 3.04 -6.94 -31.25
N GLU A 231 3.29 -7.28 -32.53
CA GLU A 231 3.89 -6.35 -33.47
C GLU A 231 3.10 -5.06 -33.65
N ASP A 232 1.77 -5.15 -33.66
CA ASP A 232 0.84 -4.03 -33.77
C ASP A 232 0.83 -3.09 -32.54
N LEU A 233 1.33 -3.55 -31.40
CA LEU A 233 1.40 -2.77 -30.16
C LEU A 233 2.79 -2.20 -29.89
N LYS A 234 3.84 -2.63 -30.60
CA LYS A 234 5.23 -2.20 -30.36
C LYS A 234 5.40 -0.68 -30.41
N ALA A 235 4.81 -0.02 -31.38
CA ALA A 235 4.92 1.44 -31.52
C ALA A 235 4.26 2.17 -30.34
N TRP A 236 3.12 1.67 -29.84
CA TRP A 236 2.45 2.24 -28.67
C TRP A 236 3.24 2.02 -27.38
N VAL A 237 3.82 0.83 -27.22
CA VAL A 237 4.68 0.54 -26.07
C VAL A 237 5.94 1.38 -26.07
N GLN A 238 6.57 1.58 -27.25
CA GLN A 238 7.76 2.41 -27.39
C GLN A 238 7.46 3.88 -27.05
N ASP A 239 6.37 4.45 -27.55
CA ASP A 239 5.94 5.81 -27.21
C ASP A 239 5.69 5.98 -25.70
N ALA A 240 5.05 4.98 -25.07
CA ALA A 240 4.85 5.00 -23.63
C ALA A 240 6.15 4.88 -22.83
N HIS A 241 7.10 4.06 -23.31
CA HIS A 241 8.42 3.90 -22.71
C HIS A 241 9.22 5.20 -22.80
N ASP A 242 9.27 5.85 -23.97
CA ASP A 242 10.01 7.10 -24.16
C ASP A 242 9.47 8.21 -23.25
N LYS A 243 8.15 8.35 -23.15
CA LYS A 243 7.48 9.27 -22.22
C LYS A 243 7.77 8.94 -20.76
N MET A 244 7.90 7.66 -20.43
CA MET A 244 8.26 7.22 -19.09
C MET A 244 9.69 7.60 -18.74
N VAL A 245 10.65 7.39 -19.65
CA VAL A 245 12.06 7.79 -19.47
C VAL A 245 12.15 9.30 -19.28
N GLU A 246 11.51 10.09 -20.16
CA GLU A 246 11.46 11.55 -20.08
C GLU A 246 10.92 12.02 -18.73
N ALA A 247 9.79 11.47 -18.28
CA ALA A 247 9.20 11.81 -16.99
C ALA A 247 10.07 11.37 -15.79
N ALA A 248 10.78 10.25 -15.92
CA ALA A 248 11.64 9.74 -14.87
C ALA A 248 12.87 10.62 -14.64
N VAL A 249 13.58 11.00 -15.72
CA VAL A 249 14.80 11.82 -15.61
C VAL A 249 14.53 13.20 -15.05
N GLU A 250 13.32 13.76 -15.21
CA GLU A 250 12.92 15.03 -14.58
C GLU A 250 12.98 15.01 -13.03
N ALA A 251 13.05 13.84 -12.40
CA ALA A 251 13.15 13.73 -10.96
C ALA A 251 14.58 13.94 -10.41
N ASP A 252 15.59 14.04 -11.30
CA ASP A 252 16.99 14.24 -10.94
C ASP A 252 17.66 15.21 -11.90
N ASP A 253 18.07 16.38 -11.38
CA ASP A 253 18.60 17.48 -12.20
C ASP A 253 19.88 17.08 -12.97
N GLU A 254 20.78 16.28 -12.36
CA GLU A 254 22.04 15.84 -13.00
C GLU A 254 21.77 14.85 -14.14
N VAL A 255 20.82 13.93 -13.93
CA VAL A 255 20.43 12.94 -14.95
C VAL A 255 19.68 13.62 -16.08
N MET A 256 18.82 14.59 -15.76
CA MET A 256 18.08 15.38 -16.77
C MET A 256 19.02 16.17 -17.66
N GLU A 257 20.07 16.82 -17.10
CA GLU A 257 21.06 17.56 -17.89
C GLU A 257 21.77 16.66 -18.91
N ARG A 258 22.25 15.50 -18.49
CA ARG A 258 22.88 14.48 -19.37
C ARG A 258 21.91 13.97 -20.45
N TYR A 259 20.65 13.75 -20.10
CA TYR A 259 19.63 13.34 -21.06
C TYR A 259 19.38 14.41 -22.14
N LEU A 260 19.31 15.69 -21.74
CA LEU A 260 19.16 16.82 -22.68
C LEU A 260 20.38 17.03 -23.58
N GLU A 261 21.59 16.66 -23.15
CA GLU A 261 22.81 16.63 -23.94
C GLU A 261 22.86 15.48 -24.95
N GLY A 262 21.84 14.59 -24.93
CA GLY A 262 21.71 13.44 -25.83
C GLY A 262 22.42 12.17 -25.34
N GLU A 263 22.80 12.10 -24.07
CA GLU A 263 23.34 10.89 -23.48
C GLU A 263 22.24 9.84 -23.28
N THR A 264 22.56 8.58 -23.59
CA THR A 264 21.66 7.46 -23.27
C THR A 264 21.78 7.13 -21.78
N ILE A 265 20.69 7.29 -21.03
CA ILE A 265 20.65 7.00 -19.59
C ILE A 265 20.47 5.49 -19.39
N PRO A 266 21.32 4.84 -18.58
CA PRO A 266 21.16 3.41 -18.27
C PRO A 266 19.84 3.10 -17.54
N ASP A 267 19.26 1.92 -17.80
CA ASP A 267 18.01 1.48 -17.20
C ASP A 267 18.01 1.52 -15.66
N GLU A 268 19.16 1.21 -15.02
CA GLU A 268 19.30 1.29 -13.56
C GLU A 268 19.12 2.73 -13.04
N GLU A 269 19.64 3.74 -13.77
CA GLU A 269 19.49 5.15 -13.44
C GLU A 269 18.07 5.64 -13.71
N VAL A 270 17.47 5.23 -14.84
CA VAL A 270 16.06 5.53 -15.15
C VAL A 270 15.16 4.99 -14.05
N MET A 271 15.36 3.73 -13.62
CA MET A 271 14.61 3.12 -12.53
C MET A 271 14.80 3.89 -11.22
N HIS A 272 16.03 4.31 -10.90
CA HIS A 272 16.31 5.10 -9.71
C HIS A 272 15.55 6.43 -9.74
N CYS A 273 15.58 7.15 -10.86
CA CYS A 273 14.86 8.40 -11.06
C CYS A 273 13.35 8.22 -10.97
N LEU A 274 12.82 7.15 -11.58
CA LEU A 274 11.39 6.81 -11.52
C LEU A 274 10.92 6.61 -10.08
N VAL A 275 11.64 5.78 -9.33
CA VAL A 275 11.36 5.50 -7.93
C VAL A 275 11.47 6.78 -7.08
N LYS A 276 12.51 7.61 -7.32
CA LYS A 276 12.67 8.91 -6.67
C LYS A 276 11.49 9.85 -6.94
N GLY A 277 11.04 9.94 -8.21
CA GLY A 277 9.89 10.76 -8.60
C GLY A 277 8.57 10.31 -7.98
N ILE A 278 8.35 8.99 -7.87
CA ILE A 278 7.19 8.42 -7.19
C ILE A 278 7.21 8.79 -5.69
N ARG A 279 8.36 8.65 -5.04
CA ARG A 279 8.53 9.00 -3.63
C ARG A 279 8.26 10.47 -3.35
N GLN A 280 8.72 11.33 -4.21
CA GLN A 280 8.52 12.77 -4.08
C GLN A 280 7.08 13.20 -4.37
N GLY A 281 6.22 12.29 -4.83
CA GLY A 281 4.86 12.59 -5.27
C GLY A 281 4.84 13.47 -6.52
N ILE A 282 5.84 13.31 -7.37
CA ILE A 282 5.97 13.99 -8.66
C ILE A 282 5.40 13.11 -9.78
N ILE A 283 5.67 11.80 -9.72
CA ILE A 283 5.22 10.79 -10.68
C ILE A 283 4.15 9.92 -10.04
N PHE A 284 3.08 9.65 -10.77
CA PHE A 284 1.96 8.82 -10.35
C PHE A 284 1.80 7.65 -11.30
N PRO A 285 2.35 6.47 -10.96
CA PRO A 285 2.30 5.29 -11.82
C PRO A 285 0.88 4.73 -11.92
N VAL A 286 0.50 4.35 -13.15
CA VAL A 286 -0.75 3.67 -13.44
C VAL A 286 -0.47 2.23 -13.83
N LEU A 287 -1.10 1.32 -13.10
CA LEU A 287 -1.15 -0.11 -13.34
C LEU A 287 -2.56 -0.47 -13.82
N CYS A 288 -2.73 -1.60 -14.48
CA CYS A 288 -4.04 -2.04 -14.92
C CYS A 288 -4.25 -3.56 -14.76
N GLY A 289 -5.52 -3.96 -14.70
CA GLY A 289 -5.83 -5.37 -14.55
C GLY A 289 -7.31 -5.67 -14.34
N SER A 290 -7.58 -6.93 -14.07
CA SER A 290 -8.88 -7.42 -13.65
C SER A 290 -8.74 -8.25 -12.38
N ALA A 291 -9.25 -7.74 -11.28
CA ALA A 291 -9.35 -8.50 -10.04
C ALA A 291 -10.21 -9.75 -10.23
N PHE A 292 -11.31 -9.63 -11.00
CA PHE A 292 -12.23 -10.73 -11.25
C PHE A 292 -11.61 -11.87 -12.07
N LYS A 293 -10.88 -11.54 -13.16
CA LYS A 293 -10.18 -12.53 -14.00
C LYS A 293 -8.80 -12.93 -13.46
N ASN A 294 -8.33 -12.33 -12.35
CA ASN A 294 -6.98 -12.52 -11.79
C ASN A 294 -5.86 -12.20 -12.81
N ILE A 295 -6.05 -11.15 -13.62
CA ILE A 295 -5.11 -10.69 -14.65
C ILE A 295 -4.41 -9.40 -14.19
N GLY A 296 -3.09 -9.28 -14.39
CA GLY A 296 -2.25 -8.14 -14.00
C GLY A 296 -1.76 -8.18 -12.55
N LEU A 297 -2.32 -9.03 -11.68
CA LEU A 297 -2.11 -8.97 -10.22
C LEU A 297 -0.69 -9.32 -9.77
N GLY A 298 -0.03 -10.26 -10.44
CA GLY A 298 1.37 -10.59 -10.16
C GLY A 298 2.30 -9.42 -10.49
N ARG A 299 2.01 -8.70 -11.57
CA ARG A 299 2.73 -7.48 -11.94
C ARG A 299 2.46 -6.36 -10.94
N THR A 300 1.21 -6.18 -10.51
CA THR A 300 0.84 -5.23 -9.45
C THR A 300 1.61 -5.49 -8.15
N LEU A 301 1.70 -6.76 -7.70
CA LEU A 301 2.51 -7.12 -6.53
C LEU A 301 3.99 -6.80 -6.74
N SER A 302 4.53 -7.08 -7.92
CA SER A 302 5.92 -6.75 -8.27
C SER A 302 6.14 -5.25 -8.33
N ALA A 303 5.24 -4.49 -8.95
CA ALA A 303 5.28 -3.02 -9.00
C ALA A 303 5.27 -2.38 -7.61
N ILE A 304 4.48 -2.92 -6.68
CA ILE A 304 4.49 -2.46 -5.28
C ILE A 304 5.87 -2.71 -4.65
N VAL A 305 6.49 -3.88 -4.87
CA VAL A 305 7.84 -4.16 -4.34
C VAL A 305 8.89 -3.23 -4.94
N ASP A 306 8.81 -2.99 -6.26
CA ASP A 306 9.84 -2.28 -7.03
C ASP A 306 9.71 -0.75 -6.90
N TYR A 307 8.48 -0.21 -6.85
CA TYR A 307 8.21 1.24 -6.89
C TYR A 307 7.83 1.85 -5.54
N THR A 308 7.54 1.05 -4.51
CA THR A 308 7.32 1.59 -3.16
C THR A 308 8.55 1.39 -2.27
N PHE A 309 8.58 2.12 -1.16
CA PHE A 309 9.76 2.17 -0.30
C PHE A 309 9.69 1.18 0.84
N PRO A 310 10.85 0.67 1.29
CA PRO A 310 10.97 0.07 2.60
C PRO A 310 10.46 1.02 3.68
N ALA A 311 9.63 0.47 4.54
CA ALA A 311 8.99 1.21 5.62
C ALA A 311 9.96 1.94 6.55
N VAL A 312 11.17 1.42 6.71
CA VAL A 312 12.23 1.96 7.58
C VAL A 312 12.99 3.15 6.97
N LEU A 313 12.82 3.42 5.67
CA LEU A 313 13.46 4.58 5.03
C LEU A 313 12.68 5.88 5.22
N ASN A 314 11.49 5.81 5.80
CA ASN A 314 10.68 6.98 6.08
C ASN A 314 11.05 7.55 7.45
N GLU A 315 11.29 8.85 7.48
CA GLU A 315 11.42 9.60 8.71
C GLU A 315 10.03 10.01 9.19
N TYR A 316 9.89 10.15 10.50
CA TYR A 316 8.64 10.51 11.13
C TYR A 316 8.83 11.63 12.14
N HIS A 317 7.75 12.34 12.45
CA HIS A 317 7.76 13.44 13.42
C HIS A 317 7.00 13.04 14.67
N VAL A 318 7.60 13.32 15.82
CA VAL A 318 7.01 13.10 17.15
C VAL A 318 7.28 14.30 18.04
N THR A 319 6.42 14.51 19.02
CA THR A 319 6.69 15.45 20.12
C THR A 319 7.43 14.71 21.22
N ASN A 320 8.62 15.18 21.59
CA ASN A 320 9.34 14.70 22.75
C ASN A 320 8.66 15.24 24.02
N LEU A 321 8.16 14.35 24.87
CA LEU A 321 7.37 14.74 26.04
C LEU A 321 8.22 15.35 27.18
N LYS A 322 9.56 15.20 27.16
CA LYS A 322 10.44 15.85 28.12
C LYS A 322 10.75 17.30 27.75
N THR A 323 10.89 17.58 26.45
CA THR A 323 11.27 18.90 25.95
C THR A 323 10.10 19.71 25.42
N GLY A 324 8.99 19.06 25.06
CA GLY A 324 7.85 19.65 24.39
C GLY A 324 8.10 20.01 22.91
N GLN A 325 9.25 19.64 22.35
CA GLN A 325 9.63 19.99 20.98
C GLN A 325 9.25 18.87 19.99
N VAL A 326 8.93 19.27 18.78
CA VAL A 326 8.73 18.34 17.66
C VAL A 326 10.11 17.94 17.12
N GLU A 327 10.38 16.65 17.13
CA GLU A 327 11.60 16.03 16.65
C GLU A 327 11.32 15.19 15.40
N ARG A 328 12.29 15.15 14.50
CA ARG A 328 12.34 14.23 13.38
C ARG A 328 13.19 13.04 13.77
N ARG A 329 12.66 11.84 13.60
CA ARG A 329 13.32 10.59 13.94
C ARG A 329 13.29 9.60 12.77
N ASP A 330 14.17 8.62 12.80
CA ASP A 330 14.24 7.51 11.86
C ASP A 330 14.01 6.16 12.57
N SER A 331 14.10 5.07 11.82
CA SER A 331 13.89 3.71 12.33
C SER A 331 14.91 3.23 13.36
N ASN A 332 16.05 3.91 13.52
CA ASN A 332 17.12 3.58 14.50
C ASN A 332 16.87 4.20 15.87
N ALA A 333 15.93 5.13 15.98
CA ALA A 333 15.56 5.76 17.23
C ALA A 333 14.98 4.76 18.25
N PRO A 334 14.92 5.10 19.55
CA PRO A 334 14.18 4.33 20.54
C PRO A 334 12.73 4.06 20.13
N LEU A 335 12.10 3.06 20.75
CA LEU A 335 10.74 2.64 20.41
C LEU A 335 9.78 3.82 20.27
N ALA A 336 9.13 3.88 19.12
CA ALA A 336 7.98 4.73 18.85
C ALA A 336 6.98 3.97 17.95
N ALA A 337 5.78 3.80 18.45
CA ALA A 337 4.72 3.06 17.74
C ALA A 337 3.37 3.77 17.92
N LEU A 338 2.57 3.79 16.86
CA LEU A 338 1.24 4.40 16.84
C LEU A 338 0.17 3.31 16.85
N VAL A 339 -0.80 3.43 17.74
CA VAL A 339 -2.03 2.64 17.72
C VAL A 339 -3.02 3.32 16.78
N PHE A 340 -3.10 2.85 15.54
CA PHE A 340 -3.93 3.51 14.51
C PHE A 340 -5.38 3.03 14.47
N LYS A 341 -5.66 1.88 15.11
CA LYS A 341 -7.01 1.31 15.19
C LYS A 341 -7.15 0.43 16.42
N THR A 342 -8.33 0.42 17.03
CA THR A 342 -8.73 -0.53 18.07
C THR A 342 -10.08 -1.14 17.72
N THR A 343 -10.21 -2.45 17.93
CA THR A 343 -11.46 -3.19 17.76
C THR A 343 -11.74 -4.02 18.99
N SER A 344 -12.97 -4.46 19.17
CA SER A 344 -13.36 -5.34 20.27
C SER A 344 -13.92 -6.63 19.69
N ASP A 345 -13.26 -7.75 19.99
CA ASP A 345 -13.72 -9.08 19.62
C ASP A 345 -14.35 -9.75 20.84
N PRO A 346 -15.51 -10.45 20.72
CA PRO A 346 -16.19 -11.06 21.85
C PRO A 346 -15.36 -12.13 22.58
N PHE A 347 -14.41 -12.78 21.89
CA PHE A 347 -13.62 -13.89 22.42
C PHE A 347 -12.20 -13.47 22.81
N VAL A 348 -11.58 -12.64 21.97
CA VAL A 348 -10.19 -12.18 22.16
C VAL A 348 -10.14 -10.96 23.08
N GLY A 349 -11.21 -10.16 23.11
CA GLY A 349 -11.27 -8.87 23.79
C GLY A 349 -10.76 -7.73 22.90
N ARG A 350 -10.28 -6.65 23.53
CA ARG A 350 -9.74 -5.49 22.79
C ARG A 350 -8.49 -5.87 22.02
N MET A 351 -8.47 -5.51 20.74
CA MET A 351 -7.33 -5.67 19.84
C MET A 351 -6.83 -4.29 19.41
N SER A 352 -5.55 -4.03 19.59
CA SER A 352 -4.88 -2.77 19.21
C SER A 352 -3.99 -3.02 18.00
N PHE A 353 -4.28 -2.35 16.88
CA PHE A 353 -3.49 -2.40 15.65
C PHE A 353 -2.39 -1.35 15.76
N VAL A 354 -1.15 -1.81 15.70
CA VAL A 354 0.02 -1.01 16.02
C VAL A 354 0.97 -0.97 14.84
N ARG A 355 1.36 0.23 14.41
CA ARG A 355 2.47 0.49 13.50
C ARG A 355 3.71 0.86 14.32
N VAL A 356 4.80 0.09 14.20
CA VAL A 356 6.08 0.43 14.80
C VAL A 356 6.90 1.24 13.80
N PHE A 357 7.31 2.45 14.20
CA PHE A 357 8.15 3.34 13.38
C PHE A 357 9.64 3.17 13.70
N SER A 358 9.98 2.95 14.96
CA SER A 358 11.34 2.66 15.43
C SER A 358 11.33 1.70 16.60
N GLY A 359 12.45 1.01 16.80
CA GLY A 359 12.56 0.00 17.86
C GLY A 359 11.79 -1.28 17.56
N ILE A 360 11.49 -2.04 18.60
CA ILE A 360 10.84 -3.37 18.51
C ILE A 360 9.88 -3.56 19.67
N ILE A 361 8.68 -4.06 19.41
CA ILE A 361 7.77 -4.58 20.44
C ILE A 361 7.83 -6.11 20.42
N LYS A 362 8.16 -6.74 21.55
CA LYS A 362 8.25 -8.19 21.69
C LYS A 362 7.03 -8.75 22.43
N ALA A 363 6.64 -9.97 22.08
CA ALA A 363 5.67 -10.73 22.89
C ALA A 363 6.22 -10.94 24.33
N ASP A 364 5.32 -11.06 25.28
CA ASP A 364 5.63 -11.24 26.72
C ASP A 364 6.55 -10.17 27.32
N SER A 365 6.50 -8.93 26.78
CA SER A 365 7.25 -7.76 27.26
C SER A 365 6.32 -6.72 27.89
N THR A 366 6.89 -5.59 28.26
CA THR A 366 6.16 -4.38 28.67
C THR A 366 6.51 -3.22 27.77
N VAL A 367 5.56 -2.33 27.55
CA VAL A 367 5.73 -1.12 26.76
C VAL A 367 5.08 0.07 27.49
N TYR A 368 5.64 1.25 27.34
CA TYR A 368 5.08 2.46 27.93
C TYR A 368 4.10 3.14 26.98
N ASN A 369 2.86 3.35 27.42
CA ASN A 369 1.90 4.18 26.72
C ASN A 369 2.11 5.64 27.12
N ALA A 370 2.79 6.37 26.26
CA ALA A 370 3.15 7.78 26.53
C ALA A 370 1.93 8.72 26.53
N SER A 371 0.84 8.33 25.84
CA SER A 371 -0.40 9.13 25.80
C SER A 371 -1.23 9.02 27.08
N ARG A 372 -1.03 7.94 27.85
CA ARG A 372 -1.77 7.65 29.09
C ARG A 372 -0.93 7.69 30.35
N ASP A 373 0.41 7.80 30.22
CA ASP A 373 1.38 7.67 31.32
C ASP A 373 1.26 6.32 32.06
N GLU A 374 1.06 5.23 31.31
CA GLU A 374 0.82 3.90 31.87
C GLU A 374 1.75 2.84 31.26
N MET A 375 2.11 1.84 32.07
CA MET A 375 2.83 0.65 31.59
C MET A 375 1.84 -0.42 31.14
N GLU A 376 2.01 -0.89 29.91
CA GLU A 376 1.17 -1.92 29.30
C GLU A 376 1.93 -3.25 29.21
N LYS A 377 1.28 -4.33 29.59
CA LYS A 377 1.82 -5.67 29.39
C LYS A 377 1.44 -6.17 27.99
N VAL A 378 2.45 -6.39 27.17
CA VAL A 378 2.29 -7.01 25.86
C VAL A 378 2.19 -8.52 26.04
N GLY A 379 1.04 -9.08 25.70
CA GLY A 379 0.86 -10.55 25.65
C GLY A 379 1.23 -11.08 24.26
N ASN A 380 0.32 -11.88 23.70
CA ASN A 380 0.49 -12.40 22.34
C ASN A 380 0.43 -11.28 21.29
N ILE A 381 1.31 -11.37 20.32
CA ILE A 381 1.32 -10.53 19.14
C ILE A 381 0.89 -11.37 17.93
N ASN A 382 0.03 -10.80 17.10
CA ASN A 382 -0.37 -11.40 15.83
C ASN A 382 -0.26 -10.36 14.71
N THR A 383 -0.20 -10.80 13.47
CA THR A 383 -0.80 -10.04 12.37
C THR A 383 -2.15 -10.68 12.04
N LEU A 384 -3.05 -9.94 11.42
CA LEU A 384 -4.36 -10.46 11.02
C LEU A 384 -4.43 -10.53 9.49
N ARG A 385 -4.99 -11.61 8.98
CA ARG A 385 -5.44 -11.69 7.61
C ARG A 385 -6.96 -11.76 7.62
N GLY A 386 -7.60 -10.61 7.44
CA GLY A 386 -9.01 -10.46 7.78
C GLY A 386 -9.24 -10.79 9.26
N LYS A 387 -10.12 -11.75 9.55
CA LYS A 387 -10.37 -12.24 10.91
C LYS A 387 -9.35 -13.29 11.42
N ASN A 388 -8.47 -13.81 10.56
CA ASN A 388 -7.60 -14.93 10.90
C ASN A 388 -6.29 -14.43 11.54
N PRO A 389 -6.00 -14.76 12.82
CA PRO A 389 -4.76 -14.38 13.47
C PRO A 389 -3.60 -15.25 12.99
N LEU A 390 -2.48 -14.59 12.73
CA LEU A 390 -1.20 -15.21 12.35
C LEU A 390 -0.19 -14.81 13.43
N PRO A 391 0.28 -15.74 14.28
CA PRO A 391 1.17 -15.44 15.40
C PRO A 391 2.49 -14.81 14.95
N MET A 392 2.94 -13.82 15.71
CA MET A 392 4.22 -13.14 15.57
C MET A 392 4.97 -13.15 16.92
N LYS A 393 6.30 -13.20 16.88
CA LYS A 393 7.11 -13.08 18.10
C LYS A 393 7.35 -11.62 18.48
N GLN A 394 7.40 -10.75 17.48
CA GLN A 394 7.71 -9.33 17.63
C GLN A 394 7.16 -8.51 16.48
N ILE A 395 7.02 -7.21 16.69
CA ILE A 395 6.76 -6.21 15.66
C ILE A 395 8.02 -5.36 15.55
N VAL A 396 8.71 -5.43 14.42
CA VAL A 396 9.95 -4.66 14.17
C VAL A 396 9.63 -3.27 13.62
N ALA A 397 10.60 -2.36 13.63
CA ALA A 397 10.50 -1.07 12.96
C ALA A 397 10.06 -1.27 11.50
N GLY A 398 9.05 -0.52 11.07
CA GLY A 398 8.45 -0.63 9.75
C GLY A 398 7.29 -1.61 9.65
N ASP A 399 7.01 -2.45 10.65
CA ASP A 399 5.97 -3.46 10.57
C ASP A 399 4.65 -3.03 11.25
N ILE A 400 3.58 -3.74 10.90
CA ILE A 400 2.26 -3.63 11.51
C ILE A 400 1.93 -4.96 12.20
N GLY A 401 1.49 -4.85 13.47
CA GLY A 401 1.02 -5.99 14.23
C GLY A 401 -0.21 -5.65 15.05
N VAL A 402 -0.79 -6.67 15.66
CA VAL A 402 -1.97 -6.57 16.53
C VAL A 402 -1.63 -7.13 17.90
N ILE A 403 -1.83 -6.31 18.92
CA ILE A 403 -1.63 -6.66 20.32
C ILE A 403 -3.00 -6.77 20.98
N SER A 404 -3.26 -7.92 21.60
CA SER A 404 -4.54 -8.16 22.29
C SER A 404 -4.43 -7.77 23.75
N ARG A 405 -5.55 -7.27 24.31
CA ARG A 405 -5.77 -7.07 25.75
C ARG A 405 -4.87 -6.03 26.42
N LEU A 406 -4.41 -5.02 25.67
CA LEU A 406 -3.88 -3.81 26.30
C LEU A 406 -5.00 -3.13 27.09
N GLN A 407 -4.69 -2.73 28.35
CA GLN A 407 -5.72 -2.30 29.31
C GLN A 407 -6.15 -0.85 29.12
N PHE A 408 -5.17 0.04 28.95
CA PHE A 408 -5.38 1.49 28.91
C PHE A 408 -5.35 2.06 27.51
N THR A 409 -4.77 1.30 26.55
CA THR A 409 -4.46 1.76 25.20
C THR A 409 -5.71 1.92 24.34
N MET A 410 -5.79 3.07 23.64
CA MET A 410 -6.86 3.45 22.72
C MET A 410 -6.31 3.83 21.35
N THR A 411 -7.20 3.99 20.36
CA THR A 411 -6.84 4.50 19.03
C THR A 411 -6.24 5.91 19.15
N GLY A 412 -5.13 6.14 18.46
CA GLY A 412 -4.38 7.39 18.49
C GLY A 412 -3.28 7.44 19.57
N ASP A 413 -3.25 6.49 20.52
CA ASP A 413 -2.22 6.46 21.55
C ASP A 413 -0.85 6.09 20.97
N THR A 414 0.21 6.59 21.60
CA THR A 414 1.60 6.31 21.26
C THR A 414 2.22 5.38 22.30
N LEU A 415 2.78 4.28 21.82
CA LEU A 415 3.60 3.39 22.62
C LEU A 415 5.08 3.73 22.37
N SER A 416 5.85 3.98 23.43
CA SER A 416 7.25 4.46 23.32
C SER A 416 8.17 3.80 24.33
N ALA A 417 9.47 4.14 24.24
CA ALA A 417 10.42 3.89 25.31
C ALA A 417 10.13 4.85 26.49
N LYS A 418 10.12 4.33 27.72
CA LYS A 418 9.85 5.13 28.91
C LYS A 418 10.93 6.17 29.20
N GLU A 419 12.17 5.83 28.85
CA GLU A 419 13.35 6.69 29.05
C GLU A 419 13.34 7.89 28.11
N GLU A 420 12.73 7.74 26.93
CA GLU A 420 12.58 8.79 25.90
C GLU A 420 11.14 8.86 25.42
N PRO A 421 10.21 9.33 26.26
CA PRO A 421 8.80 9.33 25.90
C PRO A 421 8.51 10.32 24.78
N VAL A 422 7.82 9.82 23.75
CA VAL A 422 7.41 10.61 22.59
C VAL A 422 5.93 10.40 22.31
N GLN A 423 5.33 11.34 21.57
CA GLN A 423 3.95 11.27 21.16
C GLN A 423 3.81 11.65 19.69
N PHE A 424 3.09 10.83 18.94
CA PHE A 424 2.65 11.17 17.59
C PHE A 424 1.54 12.22 17.63
N ALA A 425 1.46 13.04 16.59
CA ALA A 425 0.32 13.94 16.41
C ALA A 425 -1.00 13.12 16.36
N PRO A 426 -2.09 13.62 16.95
CA PRO A 426 -3.36 12.92 16.95
C PRO A 426 -3.88 12.67 15.53
N ILE A 427 -4.76 11.66 15.38
CA ILE A 427 -5.46 11.41 14.13
C ILE A 427 -6.60 12.44 14.03
N GLU A 428 -6.56 13.28 13.01
CA GLU A 428 -7.59 14.29 12.78
C GLU A 428 -8.80 13.65 12.10
N TYR A 429 -9.79 13.28 12.90
CA TYR A 429 -11.05 12.77 12.38
C TYR A 429 -11.97 13.92 11.91
N PRO A 430 -12.84 13.69 10.91
CA PRO A 430 -13.84 14.66 10.51
C PRO A 430 -14.82 14.90 11.67
N LEU A 431 -15.28 16.15 11.79
CA LEU A 431 -16.32 16.46 12.77
C LEU A 431 -17.62 15.71 12.42
N PRO A 432 -18.33 15.17 13.43
CA PRO A 432 -19.62 14.52 13.19
C PRO A 432 -20.62 15.50 12.55
N MET A 433 -21.19 15.11 11.41
CA MET A 433 -22.21 15.89 10.71
C MET A 433 -23.60 15.74 11.35
N TYR A 434 -23.80 14.71 12.17
CA TYR A 434 -25.07 14.39 12.81
C TYR A 434 -24.85 13.76 14.18
N SER A 435 -25.63 14.17 15.17
CA SER A 435 -25.64 13.60 16.52
C SER A 435 -27.04 13.11 16.87
N ARG A 436 -27.14 11.87 17.36
CA ARG A 436 -28.38 11.28 17.88
C ARG A 436 -28.13 10.75 19.29
N ALA A 437 -29.01 11.12 20.22
CA ALA A 437 -29.01 10.53 21.55
C ALA A 437 -29.37 9.03 21.42
N GLY A 438 -28.51 8.13 21.92
CA GLY A 438 -28.84 6.74 22.11
C GLY A 438 -29.79 6.60 23.31
N GLY A 439 -30.93 5.98 23.09
CA GLY A 439 -31.85 5.58 24.17
C GLY A 439 -31.43 4.26 24.81
#